data_458be7cdbca2515e7419d1617c64f479
#
_entry.id   458be7cdbca2515e7419d1617c64f479
#
_cell.length_a   1.000
_cell.length_b   1.000
_cell.length_c   1.000
_cell.angle_alpha   90.00
_cell.angle_beta   90.00
_cell.angle_gamma   90.00
#
_symmetry.space_group_name_H-M   'P 1'
#
loop_
_entity.id
_entity.type
_entity.pdbx_description
1 polymer ?
#
loop_
_entity_poly.entity_id
_entity_poly.type
_entity_poly.pdbx_seq_one_letter_code
_entity_poly.pdbx_strand_id
1 'polypeptide(L)'
;MRKTVAGYDDRGAVDRLVRDLRIGSSVLCRSIMSAPWGFGIAGREAGSFHVVVEGGGWLEVDGADGPVAMAAGDVAVLPSGRAHWMRDSPGSTAPPLTSILASNDVVDGELRFGGDDGPPTEVVCGVFSPEDGVRPEWIGRLPPVVVSRRDDDDGETWRPRVIEALREEARRPTEGGSLVVNRLLESLVADAFRSALQGSLGDADVPATALHDGRIARVLTHLHQEPARDWTVRALADVAVMSRSAFSDRFRGLVGQPPMRYLTELRLSRAARLLRTSDATVADVARSVGYGSEEAMSRAFKKRFGEAPSGFRSRHLIDG
;
A
#
# COMPACT_ATOMS: atom_id res chain seq x y z
N MET A 1 3.16 22.20 -31.15
CA MET A 1 4.19 22.45 -30.12
C MET A 1 3.50 22.43 -28.76
N ARG A 2 3.40 21.26 -28.11
CA ARG A 2 2.83 21.13 -26.76
C ARG A 2 3.93 21.48 -25.74
N LYS A 3 3.78 22.57 -25.02
CA LYS A 3 4.60 22.88 -23.85
C LYS A 3 4.24 21.85 -22.76
N THR A 4 5.12 20.88 -22.53
CA THR A 4 5.11 20.05 -21.33
C THR A 4 5.33 20.98 -20.14
N VAL A 5 4.41 20.92 -19.17
CA VAL A 5 4.56 21.61 -17.87
C VAL A 5 5.74 20.95 -17.17
N ALA A 6 6.91 21.54 -17.34
CA ALA A 6 8.11 21.14 -16.61
C ALA A 6 7.92 21.51 -15.14
N GLY A 7 7.89 20.56 -14.23
CA GLY A 7 7.92 20.84 -12.79
C GLY A 7 7.36 19.76 -11.87
N TYR A 8 6.72 18.72 -12.39
CA TYR A 8 6.18 17.62 -11.57
C TYR A 8 6.90 16.28 -11.85
N ASP A 9 8.08 16.37 -12.47
CA ASP A 9 8.81 15.19 -12.93
C ASP A 9 9.80 14.75 -11.85
N ASP A 10 9.45 13.61 -11.23
CA ASP A 10 10.36 12.60 -10.71
C ASP A 10 11.38 13.04 -9.64
N ARG A 11 10.92 13.56 -8.50
CA ARG A 11 11.79 14.03 -7.41
C ARG A 11 12.22 12.95 -6.41
N GLY A 12 12.43 11.73 -6.84
CA GLY A 12 13.09 10.75 -5.99
C GLY A 12 12.61 9.32 -6.17
N ALA A 13 13.40 8.40 -5.66
CA ALA A 13 13.13 6.98 -5.75
C ALA A 13 11.90 6.57 -4.90
N VAL A 14 11.62 7.30 -3.81
CA VAL A 14 10.42 7.11 -2.97
C VAL A 14 9.14 7.38 -3.78
N ASP A 15 9.08 8.49 -4.51
CA ASP A 15 7.92 8.84 -5.35
C ASP A 15 7.66 7.77 -6.42
N ARG A 16 8.73 7.18 -6.97
CA ARG A 16 8.60 6.08 -7.93
C ARG A 16 8.05 4.80 -7.29
N LEU A 17 8.58 4.41 -6.13
CA LEU A 17 8.11 3.21 -5.42
C LEU A 17 6.64 3.33 -5.03
N VAL A 18 6.24 4.48 -4.50
CA VAL A 18 4.84 4.75 -4.12
C VAL A 18 3.95 4.79 -5.35
N ARG A 19 4.39 5.40 -6.45
CA ARG A 19 3.66 5.42 -7.73
C ARG A 19 3.51 4.03 -8.35
N ASP A 20 4.58 3.23 -8.30
CA ASP A 20 4.58 1.87 -8.86
C ASP A 20 3.75 0.90 -8.00
N LEU A 21 3.52 1.25 -6.73
CA LEU A 21 2.70 0.46 -5.82
C LEU A 21 1.24 0.37 -6.28
N ARG A 22 0.74 1.35 -7.07
CA ARG A 22 -0.65 1.40 -7.56
C ARG A 22 -1.61 0.76 -6.58
N ILE A 23 -1.90 1.48 -5.53
CA ILE A 23 -2.76 1.00 -4.46
C ILE A 23 -4.21 1.10 -4.93
N GLY A 24 -4.93 -0.01 -4.92
CA GLY A 24 -6.37 0.00 -4.91
C GLY A 24 -6.85 -0.01 -3.46
N SER A 25 -7.65 0.95 -3.08
CA SER A 25 -8.27 1.01 -1.76
C SER A 25 -9.77 0.71 -1.85
N SER A 26 -10.30 0.11 -0.79
CA SER A 26 -11.72 -0.09 -0.61
C SER A 26 -12.10 0.28 0.82
N VAL A 27 -13.05 1.18 0.96
CA VAL A 27 -13.64 1.50 2.26
C VAL A 27 -14.44 0.29 2.74
N LEU A 28 -14.19 -0.16 3.95
CA LEU A 28 -15.01 -1.18 4.60
C LEU A 28 -16.23 -0.54 5.26
N CYS A 29 -16.01 0.51 6.05
CA CYS A 29 -17.07 1.26 6.71
C CYS A 29 -16.55 2.62 7.23
N ARG A 30 -17.48 3.54 7.40
CA ARG A 30 -17.34 4.74 8.21
C ARG A 30 -18.02 4.45 9.54
N SER A 31 -17.23 4.39 10.61
CA SER A 31 -17.72 4.06 11.95
C SER A 31 -17.88 5.33 12.78
N ILE A 32 -19.05 5.51 13.39
CA ILE A 32 -19.34 6.57 14.35
C ILE A 32 -19.68 5.91 15.68
N MET A 33 -18.85 6.18 16.68
CA MET A 33 -18.84 5.46 17.94
C MET A 33 -18.83 6.43 19.11
N SER A 34 -19.64 6.16 20.14
CA SER A 34 -19.58 6.84 21.42
C SER A 34 -19.08 5.89 22.51
N ALA A 35 -18.34 6.40 23.47
CA ALA A 35 -17.76 5.57 24.54
C ALA A 35 -18.84 4.85 25.37
N PRO A 36 -18.55 3.64 25.89
CA PRO A 36 -17.40 2.83 25.61
C PRO A 36 -17.51 2.13 24.25
N TRP A 37 -16.42 2.09 23.47
CA TRP A 37 -16.38 1.39 22.19
C TRP A 37 -15.06 0.68 21.94
N GLY A 38 -15.11 -0.31 21.11
CA GLY A 38 -13.93 -0.99 20.58
C GLY A 38 -14.34 -2.02 19.52
N PHE A 39 -13.42 -2.30 18.62
CA PHE A 39 -13.58 -3.37 17.61
C PHE A 39 -12.22 -3.98 17.26
N GLY A 40 -12.26 -5.25 16.85
CA GLY A 40 -11.10 -5.99 16.39
C GLY A 40 -11.22 -6.41 14.94
N ILE A 41 -10.13 -6.35 14.22
CA ILE A 41 -10.02 -6.81 12.83
C ILE A 41 -8.98 -7.93 12.79
N ALA A 42 -9.40 -9.11 12.33
CA ALA A 42 -8.51 -10.24 12.14
C ALA A 42 -7.46 -9.98 11.07
N GLY A 43 -6.28 -10.59 11.21
CA GLY A 43 -5.21 -10.48 10.22
C GLY A 43 -5.66 -10.97 8.85
N ARG A 44 -5.17 -10.32 7.79
CA ARG A 44 -5.49 -10.59 6.38
C ARG A 44 -4.28 -10.34 5.48
N GLU A 45 -4.34 -10.80 4.24
CA GLU A 45 -3.26 -10.55 3.26
C GLU A 45 -3.24 -9.09 2.78
N ALA A 46 -4.41 -8.44 2.64
CA ALA A 46 -4.51 -7.04 2.30
C ALA A 46 -4.05 -6.15 3.46
N GLY A 47 -3.41 -5.03 3.16
CA GLY A 47 -3.13 -4.01 4.17
C GLY A 47 -4.43 -3.37 4.67
N SER A 48 -4.37 -2.79 5.85
CA SER A 48 -5.50 -2.05 6.44
C SER A 48 -5.12 -0.60 6.69
N PHE A 49 -6.09 0.28 6.69
CA PHE A 49 -5.88 1.67 7.10
C PHE A 49 -7.04 2.17 7.95
N HIS A 50 -6.74 3.15 8.80
CA HIS A 50 -7.71 3.88 9.61
C HIS A 50 -7.41 5.38 9.53
N VAL A 51 -8.42 6.17 9.22
CA VAL A 51 -8.36 7.63 9.24
C VAL A 51 -9.28 8.10 10.36
N VAL A 52 -8.72 8.75 11.38
CA VAL A 52 -9.52 9.38 12.43
C VAL A 52 -9.99 10.73 11.93
N VAL A 53 -11.29 10.84 11.69
CA VAL A 53 -11.92 12.06 11.16
C VAL A 53 -12.31 13.01 12.28
N GLU A 54 -12.83 12.45 13.40
CA GLU A 54 -13.24 13.20 14.59
C GLU A 54 -12.99 12.39 15.86
N GLY A 55 -12.73 13.05 16.98
CA GLY A 55 -12.46 12.37 18.24
C GLY A 55 -11.08 11.73 18.29
N GLY A 56 -11.00 10.53 18.85
CA GLY A 56 -9.75 9.80 19.00
C GLY A 56 -9.94 8.47 19.71
N GLY A 57 -8.84 7.73 19.86
CA GLY A 57 -8.84 6.44 20.52
C GLY A 57 -7.44 5.83 20.55
N TRP A 58 -7.38 4.51 20.68
CA TRP A 58 -6.15 3.74 20.76
C TRP A 58 -6.16 2.62 19.73
N LEU A 59 -5.09 2.51 18.99
CA LEU A 59 -4.83 1.43 18.05
C LEU A 59 -3.79 0.47 18.64
N GLU A 60 -4.15 -0.78 18.78
CA GLU A 60 -3.27 -1.87 19.18
C GLU A 60 -3.08 -2.82 18.01
N VAL A 61 -1.84 -3.15 17.65
CA VAL A 61 -1.49 -3.99 16.50
C VAL A 61 -0.66 -5.17 16.96
N ASP A 62 -1.03 -6.35 16.50
CA ASP A 62 -0.27 -7.57 16.80
C ASP A 62 1.19 -7.46 16.33
N GLY A 63 2.13 -7.66 17.27
CA GLY A 63 3.57 -7.53 17.03
C GLY A 63 4.11 -6.10 16.99
N ALA A 64 3.36 -5.10 17.46
CA ALA A 64 3.85 -3.76 17.78
C ALA A 64 4.21 -3.64 19.27
N ASP A 65 5.01 -2.62 19.60
CA ASP A 65 5.54 -2.42 20.97
C ASP A 65 4.49 -1.98 22.00
N GLY A 66 3.26 -1.69 21.58
CA GLY A 66 2.15 -1.30 22.45
C GLY A 66 1.07 -0.51 21.75
N PRO A 67 0.02 -0.10 22.49
CA PRO A 67 -1.06 0.70 21.95
C PRO A 67 -0.58 2.11 21.52
N VAL A 68 -1.07 2.55 20.37
CA VAL A 68 -0.76 3.86 19.80
C VAL A 68 -1.97 4.77 19.95
N ALA A 69 -1.82 5.92 20.63
CA ALA A 69 -2.87 6.93 20.69
C ALA A 69 -3.11 7.52 19.29
N MET A 70 -4.38 7.68 18.92
CA MET A 70 -4.83 8.25 17.65
C MET A 70 -5.75 9.44 17.93
N ALA A 71 -5.57 10.52 17.20
CA ALA A 71 -6.37 11.75 17.29
C ALA A 71 -6.95 12.13 15.93
N ALA A 72 -7.91 13.04 15.92
CA ALA A 72 -8.50 13.57 14.68
C ALA A 72 -7.42 14.15 13.76
N GLY A 73 -7.41 13.67 12.52
CA GLY A 73 -6.40 14.00 11.52
C GLY A 73 -5.28 12.98 11.36
N ASP A 74 -5.18 11.99 12.27
CA ASP A 74 -4.19 10.93 12.16
C ASP A 74 -4.62 9.84 11.16
N VAL A 75 -3.64 9.32 10.44
CA VAL A 75 -3.79 8.20 9.52
C VAL A 75 -2.89 7.06 9.96
N ALA A 76 -3.47 5.91 10.26
CA ALA A 76 -2.73 4.68 10.53
C ALA A 76 -2.82 3.73 9.34
N VAL A 77 -1.68 3.22 8.91
CA VAL A 77 -1.56 2.21 7.86
C VAL A 77 -0.88 0.98 8.43
N LEU A 78 -1.49 -0.18 8.23
CA LEU A 78 -0.98 -1.49 8.62
C LEU A 78 -0.55 -2.23 7.36
N PRO A 79 0.71 -2.11 6.95
CA PRO A 79 1.16 -2.58 5.63
C PRO A 79 0.99 -4.08 5.42
N SER A 80 1.16 -4.84 6.49
CA SER A 80 1.11 -6.31 6.47
C SER A 80 -0.27 -6.89 6.78
N GLY A 81 -1.29 -6.03 7.00
CA GLY A 81 -2.65 -6.48 7.33
C GLY A 81 -2.74 -7.29 8.61
N ARG A 82 -1.89 -7.01 9.60
CA ARG A 82 -1.88 -7.71 10.90
C ARG A 82 -3.20 -7.55 11.64
N ALA A 83 -3.50 -8.48 12.52
CA ALA A 83 -4.61 -8.36 13.45
C ALA A 83 -4.42 -7.11 14.31
N HIS A 84 -5.51 -6.38 14.54
CA HIS A 84 -5.45 -5.13 15.29
C HIS A 84 -6.79 -4.78 15.92
N TRP A 85 -6.74 -3.90 16.90
CA TRP A 85 -7.91 -3.46 17.66
C TRP A 85 -7.89 -1.94 17.79
N MET A 86 -9.06 -1.33 17.65
CA MET A 86 -9.28 0.07 18.01
C MET A 86 -10.22 0.16 19.19
N ARG A 87 -9.94 1.09 20.11
CA ARG A 87 -10.68 1.28 21.36
C ARG A 87 -10.73 2.76 21.73
N ASP A 88 -11.77 3.15 22.46
CA ASP A 88 -11.84 4.47 23.11
C ASP A 88 -10.77 4.64 24.19
N SER A 89 -10.48 3.56 24.93
CA SER A 89 -9.46 3.55 25.97
C SER A 89 -8.75 2.18 26.05
N PRO A 90 -7.48 2.14 26.53
CA PRO A 90 -6.80 0.89 26.80
C PRO A 90 -7.59 0.04 27.80
N GLY A 91 -7.98 -1.17 27.40
CA GLY A 91 -8.74 -2.07 28.24
C GLY A 91 -10.24 -2.17 27.94
N SER A 92 -10.80 -1.26 27.13
CA SER A 92 -12.17 -1.42 26.60
C SER A 92 -12.31 -2.71 25.79
N THR A 93 -13.47 -3.33 25.85
CA THR A 93 -13.75 -4.52 25.05
C THR A 93 -13.72 -4.19 23.56
N ALA A 94 -13.17 -5.11 22.78
CA ALA A 94 -13.09 -4.94 21.30
C ALA A 94 -13.53 -6.23 20.62
N PRO A 95 -14.84 -6.47 20.47
CA PRO A 95 -15.36 -7.63 19.76
C PRO A 95 -14.94 -7.58 18.27
N PRO A 96 -14.95 -8.71 17.56
CA PRO A 96 -14.69 -8.73 16.13
C PRO A 96 -15.62 -7.77 15.38
N LEU A 97 -15.08 -6.98 14.46
CA LEU A 97 -15.87 -6.05 13.64
C LEU A 97 -16.99 -6.79 12.88
N THR A 98 -16.74 -8.03 12.46
CA THR A 98 -17.75 -8.88 11.82
C THR A 98 -18.97 -9.14 12.69
N SER A 99 -18.76 -9.28 14.01
CA SER A 99 -19.87 -9.46 14.95
C SER A 99 -20.66 -8.16 15.15
N ILE A 100 -19.99 -7.02 15.14
CA ILE A 100 -20.63 -5.71 15.21
C ILE A 100 -21.47 -5.47 13.95
N LEU A 101 -20.91 -5.75 12.76
CA LEU A 101 -21.62 -5.65 11.48
C LEU A 101 -22.84 -6.59 11.38
N ALA A 102 -22.78 -7.75 12.04
CA ALA A 102 -23.90 -8.69 12.07
C ALA A 102 -25.05 -8.23 13.01
N SER A 103 -24.75 -7.34 13.96
CA SER A 103 -25.69 -6.89 14.99
C SER A 103 -26.19 -5.44 14.80
N ASN A 104 -25.63 -4.72 13.82
CA ASN A 104 -25.96 -3.31 13.56
C ASN A 104 -26.15 -3.10 12.05
N ASP A 105 -27.14 -2.31 11.69
CA ASP A 105 -27.37 -1.93 10.31
C ASP A 105 -26.29 -0.94 9.83
N VAL A 106 -25.83 -1.15 8.61
CA VAL A 106 -25.01 -0.18 7.89
C VAL A 106 -25.91 0.63 6.98
N VAL A 107 -26.10 1.89 7.29
CA VAL A 107 -26.94 2.81 6.51
C VAL A 107 -26.05 3.79 5.78
N ASP A 108 -26.17 3.89 4.47
CA ASP A 108 -25.37 4.78 3.61
C ASP A 108 -23.85 4.67 3.83
N GLY A 109 -23.35 3.44 4.09
CA GLY A 109 -21.94 3.19 4.38
C GLY A 109 -21.50 3.57 5.78
N GLU A 110 -22.41 3.99 6.66
CA GLU A 110 -22.19 4.39 8.02
C GLU A 110 -22.60 3.28 9.00
N LEU A 111 -21.70 2.94 9.90
CA LEU A 111 -21.90 1.99 10.99
C LEU A 111 -21.90 2.76 12.33
N ARG A 112 -23.00 2.73 13.06
CA ARG A 112 -23.10 3.32 14.41
C ARG A 112 -23.14 2.24 15.47
N PHE A 113 -22.26 2.38 16.49
CA PHE A 113 -22.23 1.47 17.62
C PHE A 113 -21.48 2.07 18.81
N GLY A 114 -21.46 1.37 19.92
CA GLY A 114 -20.82 1.77 21.17
C GLY A 114 -21.85 2.14 22.23
N GLY A 115 -21.41 2.93 23.20
CA GLY A 115 -22.27 3.46 24.26
C GLY A 115 -22.88 4.82 23.91
N ASP A 116 -23.32 5.53 24.96
CA ASP A 116 -23.95 6.85 24.84
C ASP A 116 -23.12 7.95 25.52
N ASP A 117 -21.90 7.63 25.97
CA ASP A 117 -21.07 8.57 26.75
C ASP A 117 -20.16 9.39 25.83
N GLY A 118 -20.20 10.71 26.01
CA GLY A 118 -19.26 11.64 25.43
C GLY A 118 -19.44 11.95 23.93
N PRO A 119 -18.53 12.75 23.37
CA PRO A 119 -18.56 13.11 21.96
C PRO A 119 -18.25 11.89 21.08
N PRO A 120 -18.83 11.80 19.89
CA PRO A 120 -18.58 10.69 18.98
C PRO A 120 -17.14 10.70 18.45
N THR A 121 -16.60 9.51 18.24
CA THR A 121 -15.39 9.28 17.45
C THR A 121 -15.80 8.78 16.07
N GLU A 122 -15.29 9.43 15.04
CA GLU A 122 -15.52 9.05 13.65
C GLU A 122 -14.23 8.52 13.03
N VAL A 123 -14.28 7.27 12.52
CA VAL A 123 -13.14 6.60 11.87
C VAL A 123 -13.57 6.02 10.53
N VAL A 124 -12.82 6.32 9.49
CA VAL A 124 -12.93 5.65 8.19
C VAL A 124 -11.95 4.49 8.16
N CYS A 125 -12.48 3.29 8.04
CA CYS A 125 -11.71 2.06 7.98
C CYS A 125 -11.74 1.46 6.58
N GLY A 126 -10.63 0.93 6.12
CA GLY A 126 -10.58 0.27 4.83
C GLY A 126 -9.41 -0.69 4.68
N VAL A 127 -9.39 -1.29 3.52
CA VAL A 127 -8.30 -2.17 3.08
C VAL A 127 -7.66 -1.59 1.84
N PHE A 128 -6.41 -1.94 1.63
CA PHE A 128 -5.71 -1.65 0.39
C PHE A 128 -4.90 -2.86 -0.05
N SER A 129 -4.75 -2.98 -1.32
CA SER A 129 -3.86 -3.97 -1.93
C SER A 129 -3.23 -3.36 -3.18
N PRO A 130 -2.03 -3.83 -3.58
CA PRO A 130 -1.52 -3.51 -4.90
C PRO A 130 -2.53 -3.93 -5.97
N GLU A 131 -2.77 -3.08 -6.98
CA GLU A 131 -3.71 -3.38 -8.08
C GLU A 131 -3.36 -4.67 -8.84
N ASP A 132 -2.08 -5.04 -8.87
CA ASP A 132 -1.60 -6.27 -9.48
C ASP A 132 -1.69 -7.50 -8.55
N GLY A 133 -2.19 -7.33 -7.33
CA GLY A 133 -2.32 -8.39 -6.33
C GLY A 133 -0.97 -8.88 -5.77
N VAL A 134 0.13 -8.23 -6.13
CA VAL A 134 1.48 -8.62 -5.71
C VAL A 134 2.01 -7.61 -4.70
N ARG A 135 2.10 -8.04 -3.46
CA ARG A 135 2.72 -7.22 -2.42
C ARG A 135 4.23 -7.17 -2.64
N PRO A 136 4.82 -5.98 -2.85
CA PRO A 136 6.26 -5.84 -2.89
C PRO A 136 6.92 -6.31 -1.58
N GLU A 137 8.07 -6.96 -1.66
CA GLU A 137 8.77 -7.47 -0.47
C GLU A 137 9.11 -6.35 0.54
N TRP A 138 9.34 -5.13 0.08
CA TRP A 138 9.66 -4.01 0.96
C TRP A 138 8.50 -3.61 1.89
N ILE A 139 7.25 -3.87 1.50
CA ILE A 139 6.08 -3.65 2.39
C ILE A 139 6.18 -4.54 3.63
N GLY A 140 6.65 -5.77 3.48
CA GLY A 140 6.85 -6.71 4.59
C GLY A 140 7.95 -6.30 5.57
N ARG A 141 8.76 -5.31 5.24
CA ARG A 141 9.84 -4.76 6.08
C ARG A 141 9.44 -3.46 6.77
N LEU A 142 8.30 -2.90 6.42
CA LEU A 142 7.75 -1.74 7.14
C LEU A 142 7.33 -2.16 8.56
N PRO A 143 7.31 -1.21 9.50
CA PRO A 143 6.79 -1.45 10.83
C PRO A 143 5.38 -2.07 10.78
N PRO A 144 4.96 -2.80 11.83
CA PRO A 144 3.60 -3.35 11.92
C PRO A 144 2.51 -2.30 11.68
N VAL A 145 2.76 -1.07 12.09
CA VAL A 145 1.92 0.10 11.89
C VAL A 145 2.76 1.32 11.53
N VAL A 146 2.30 2.06 10.55
CA VAL A 146 2.81 3.37 10.17
C VAL A 146 1.76 4.39 10.56
N VAL A 147 2.10 5.35 11.40
CA VAL A 147 1.19 6.42 11.79
C VAL A 147 1.71 7.74 11.23
N SER A 148 0.91 8.37 10.40
CA SER A 148 1.13 9.74 9.92
C SER A 148 0.31 10.67 10.80
N ARG A 149 0.98 11.50 11.60
CA ARG A 149 0.34 12.41 12.54
C ARG A 149 -0.12 13.68 11.81
N ARG A 150 -1.20 14.27 12.34
CA ARG A 150 -1.66 15.57 11.86
C ARG A 150 -0.55 16.62 11.91
N ASP A 151 0.26 16.60 12.97
CA ASP A 151 1.28 17.61 13.26
C ASP A 151 2.64 17.33 12.60
N ASP A 152 2.80 16.17 11.93
CA ASP A 152 4.00 15.83 11.14
C ASP A 152 4.09 16.61 9.81
N ASP A 153 3.16 17.53 9.58
CA ASP A 153 3.06 18.28 8.33
C ASP A 153 3.93 19.56 8.44
N ASP A 154 5.09 19.56 7.80
CA ASP A 154 6.07 20.69 7.76
C ASP A 154 5.51 21.98 7.10
N GLY A 155 4.23 22.29 7.35
CA GLY A 155 3.54 23.47 6.83
C GLY A 155 2.74 23.23 5.53
N GLU A 156 2.71 22.02 5.00
CA GLU A 156 1.84 21.66 3.88
C GLU A 156 0.44 21.27 4.38
N THR A 157 -0.51 22.14 4.21
CA THR A 157 -1.90 22.02 4.72
C THR A 157 -2.81 21.12 3.89
N TRP A 158 -2.27 20.19 3.08
CA TRP A 158 -3.09 19.39 2.16
C TRP A 158 -3.83 18.24 2.86
N ARG A 159 -3.19 17.51 3.82
CA ARG A 159 -3.82 16.39 4.54
C ARG A 159 -5.10 16.78 5.28
N PRO A 160 -5.13 17.84 6.10
CA PRO A 160 -6.36 18.31 6.73
C PRO A 160 -7.46 18.63 5.71
N ARG A 161 -7.11 19.18 4.56
CA ARG A 161 -8.10 19.46 3.48
C ARG A 161 -8.65 18.19 2.85
N VAL A 162 -7.81 17.17 2.66
CA VAL A 162 -8.25 15.87 2.15
C VAL A 162 -9.17 15.18 3.16
N ILE A 163 -8.86 15.22 4.46
CA ILE A 163 -9.69 14.64 5.51
C ILE A 163 -11.03 15.38 5.59
N GLU A 164 -11.05 16.71 5.47
CA GLU A 164 -12.30 17.46 5.41
C GLU A 164 -13.12 17.13 4.16
N ALA A 165 -12.48 17.01 3.00
CA ALA A 165 -13.13 16.56 1.77
C ALA A 165 -13.72 15.14 1.91
N LEU A 166 -13.00 14.22 2.57
CA LEU A 166 -13.51 12.88 2.91
C LEU A 166 -14.76 12.97 3.79
N ARG A 167 -14.73 13.86 4.79
CA ARG A 167 -15.84 14.08 5.70
C ARG A 167 -17.08 14.63 4.97
N GLU A 168 -16.88 15.61 4.09
CA GLU A 168 -17.96 16.18 3.28
C GLU A 168 -18.58 15.15 2.33
N GLU A 169 -17.75 14.41 1.58
CA GLU A 169 -18.22 13.42 0.62
C GLU A 169 -18.91 12.23 1.31
N ALA A 170 -18.41 11.82 2.48
CA ALA A 170 -19.02 10.77 3.28
C ALA A 170 -20.39 11.16 3.87
N ARG A 171 -20.65 12.45 4.09
CA ARG A 171 -21.94 12.97 4.61
C ARG A 171 -22.98 13.17 3.51
N ARG A 172 -22.58 13.24 2.27
CA ARG A 172 -23.47 13.46 1.11
C ARG A 172 -23.17 12.42 0.05
N PRO A 173 -23.70 11.18 0.21
CA PRO A 173 -23.51 10.16 -0.78
C PRO A 173 -24.05 10.65 -2.14
N THR A 174 -23.14 10.91 -3.07
CA THR A 174 -23.46 11.32 -4.43
C THR A 174 -23.18 10.17 -5.38
N GLU A 175 -23.82 10.17 -6.54
CA GLU A 175 -23.49 9.21 -7.59
C GLU A 175 -22.02 9.41 -7.99
N GLY A 176 -21.20 8.36 -7.86
CA GLY A 176 -19.74 8.42 -8.05
C GLY A 176 -18.93 8.87 -6.83
N GLY A 177 -19.54 9.24 -5.71
CA GLY A 177 -18.87 9.69 -4.49
C GLY A 177 -17.93 8.63 -3.91
N SER A 178 -18.26 7.36 -4.02
CA SER A 178 -17.38 6.26 -3.61
C SER A 178 -16.02 6.26 -4.33
N LEU A 179 -16.00 6.65 -5.60
CA LEU A 179 -14.76 6.78 -6.36
C LEU A 179 -13.90 7.94 -5.84
N VAL A 180 -14.51 9.07 -5.53
CA VAL A 180 -13.82 10.25 -4.97
C VAL A 180 -13.23 9.89 -3.61
N VAL A 181 -14.02 9.29 -2.71
CA VAL A 181 -13.56 8.84 -1.39
C VAL A 181 -12.37 7.88 -1.51
N ASN A 182 -12.44 6.87 -2.39
CA ASN A 182 -11.34 5.93 -2.58
C ASN A 182 -10.06 6.64 -3.07
N ARG A 183 -10.15 7.59 -4.00
CA ARG A 183 -8.97 8.34 -4.48
C ARG A 183 -8.35 9.26 -3.42
N LEU A 184 -9.17 9.88 -2.58
CA LEU A 184 -8.68 10.66 -1.45
C LEU A 184 -7.96 9.76 -0.42
N LEU A 185 -8.51 8.59 -0.11
CA LEU A 185 -7.88 7.61 0.78
C LEU A 185 -6.59 7.04 0.21
N GLU A 186 -6.54 6.72 -1.08
CA GLU A 186 -5.32 6.30 -1.75
C GLU A 186 -4.19 7.33 -1.61
N SER A 187 -4.52 8.62 -1.69
CA SER A 187 -3.54 9.69 -1.50
C SER A 187 -2.99 9.73 -0.06
N LEU A 188 -3.83 9.50 0.95
CA LEU A 188 -3.42 9.45 2.36
C LEU A 188 -2.56 8.21 2.66
N VAL A 189 -2.93 7.05 2.11
CA VAL A 189 -2.15 5.82 2.25
C VAL A 189 -0.79 5.95 1.55
N ALA A 190 -0.76 6.53 0.36
CA ALA A 190 0.47 6.80 -0.38
C ALA A 190 1.39 7.76 0.39
N ASP A 191 0.83 8.78 1.01
CA ASP A 191 1.57 9.72 1.84
C ASP A 191 2.14 9.07 3.11
N ALA A 192 1.37 8.23 3.78
CA ALA A 192 1.84 7.48 4.94
C ALA A 192 3.02 6.57 4.56
N PHE A 193 2.97 5.90 3.40
CA PHE A 193 4.11 5.14 2.89
C PHE A 193 5.31 6.02 2.56
N ARG A 194 5.09 7.18 1.94
CA ARG A 194 6.15 8.17 1.68
C ARG A 194 6.83 8.59 2.98
N SER A 195 6.05 8.95 4.00
CA SER A 195 6.53 9.36 5.31
C SER A 195 7.30 8.24 6.02
N ALA A 196 6.78 6.99 5.99
CA ALA A 196 7.47 5.84 6.55
C ALA A 196 8.80 5.56 5.86
N LEU A 197 8.84 5.65 4.55
CA LEU A 197 10.06 5.47 3.77
C LEU A 197 11.07 6.61 4.02
N GLN A 198 10.61 7.83 4.29
CA GLN A 198 11.45 8.97 4.64
C GLN A 198 11.90 8.94 6.10
N GLY A 199 11.01 8.61 7.05
CA GLY A 199 11.29 8.55 8.48
C GLY A 199 12.19 7.38 8.88
N SER A 200 12.15 6.26 8.14
CA SER A 200 13.09 5.12 8.29
C SER A 200 14.55 5.48 7.97
N LEU A 201 14.81 6.75 7.64
CA LEU A 201 16.16 7.29 7.38
C LEU A 201 16.98 7.53 8.65
N GLY A 202 16.38 7.51 9.84
CA GLY A 202 17.04 7.75 11.12
C GLY A 202 17.57 6.50 11.83
N ASP A 203 16.98 5.31 11.62
CA ASP A 203 17.39 4.06 12.25
C ASP A 203 17.54 2.94 11.20
N ALA A 204 18.78 2.43 11.14
CA ALA A 204 19.24 1.44 10.18
C ALA A 204 18.38 0.17 10.20
N ASP A 205 17.60 -0.10 9.14
CA ASP A 205 17.32 -1.47 8.67
C ASP A 205 16.31 -1.60 7.51
N VAL A 206 16.02 -0.54 6.74
CA VAL A 206 15.01 -0.61 5.67
C VAL A 206 15.54 -0.06 4.32
N PRO A 207 15.04 -0.57 3.18
CA PRO A 207 15.49 -0.22 1.81
C PRO A 207 15.39 1.26 1.41
N ALA A 208 14.96 2.17 2.28
CA ALA A 208 15.16 3.60 2.10
C ALA A 208 16.65 3.93 1.89
N THR A 209 17.56 3.20 2.55
CA THR A 209 19.00 3.28 2.27
C THR A 209 19.35 2.90 0.83
N ALA A 210 18.58 2.01 0.19
CA ALA A 210 18.75 1.68 -1.22
C ALA A 210 18.39 2.85 -2.13
N LEU A 211 17.46 3.68 -1.73
CA LEU A 211 16.99 4.84 -2.49
C LEU A 211 17.82 6.08 -2.25
N HIS A 212 18.48 6.17 -1.07
CA HIS A 212 19.52 7.19 -0.82
C HIS A 212 20.87 6.81 -1.41
N ASP A 213 21.09 5.54 -1.72
CA ASP A 213 22.19 5.16 -2.58
C ASP A 213 21.84 5.52 -4.03
N GLY A 214 22.21 6.69 -4.48
CA GLY A 214 21.92 7.17 -5.83
C GLY A 214 22.37 6.22 -6.95
N ARG A 215 23.24 5.25 -6.65
CA ARG A 215 23.69 4.22 -7.58
C ARG A 215 22.64 3.11 -7.69
N ILE A 216 22.16 2.62 -6.56
CA ILE A 216 21.12 1.57 -6.51
C ILE A 216 19.77 2.13 -6.93
N ALA A 217 19.44 3.36 -6.52
CA ALA A 217 18.23 4.06 -6.98
C ALA A 217 18.16 4.18 -8.51
N ARG A 218 19.31 4.50 -9.14
CA ARG A 218 19.41 4.54 -10.62
C ARG A 218 19.15 3.19 -11.25
N VAL A 219 19.70 2.11 -10.67
CA VAL A 219 19.45 0.75 -11.15
C VAL A 219 17.98 0.37 -11.04
N LEU A 220 17.36 0.64 -9.88
CA LEU A 220 15.93 0.40 -9.68
C LEU A 220 15.08 1.16 -10.70
N THR A 221 15.42 2.42 -10.97
CA THR A 221 14.77 3.22 -12.01
C THR A 221 14.80 2.53 -13.38
N HIS A 222 15.99 2.08 -13.82
CA HIS A 222 16.12 1.40 -15.11
C HIS A 222 15.35 0.07 -15.15
N LEU A 223 15.38 -0.71 -14.06
CA LEU A 223 14.62 -1.96 -13.99
C LEU A 223 13.11 -1.73 -14.11
N HIS A 224 12.57 -0.67 -13.48
CA HIS A 224 11.15 -0.32 -13.55
C HIS A 224 10.74 0.27 -14.89
N GLN A 225 11.59 1.10 -15.50
CA GLN A 225 11.31 1.68 -16.82
C GLN A 225 11.37 0.65 -17.95
N GLU A 226 12.37 -0.23 -17.92
CA GLU A 226 12.66 -1.20 -18.97
C GLU A 226 12.71 -2.65 -18.43
N PRO A 227 11.65 -3.18 -17.80
CA PRO A 227 11.71 -4.53 -17.21
C PRO A 227 11.87 -5.61 -18.26
N ALA A 228 11.39 -5.38 -19.48
CA ALA A 228 11.50 -6.34 -20.58
C ALA A 228 12.92 -6.44 -21.21
N ARG A 229 13.77 -5.44 -20.95
CA ARG A 229 15.14 -5.45 -21.46
C ARG A 229 15.92 -6.63 -20.91
N ASP A 230 16.82 -7.19 -21.72
CA ASP A 230 17.68 -8.31 -21.33
C ASP A 230 18.80 -7.84 -20.37
N TRP A 231 18.43 -7.67 -19.11
CA TRP A 231 19.31 -7.23 -18.06
C TRP A 231 20.20 -8.36 -17.57
N THR A 232 21.48 -8.07 -17.42
CA THR A 232 22.46 -8.94 -16.74
C THR A 232 22.96 -8.23 -15.48
N VAL A 233 23.48 -8.99 -14.51
CA VAL A 233 24.12 -8.41 -13.30
C VAL A 233 25.25 -7.46 -13.70
N ARG A 234 25.96 -7.74 -14.79
CA ARG A 234 27.02 -6.88 -15.31
C ARG A 234 26.44 -5.55 -15.81
N ALA A 235 25.41 -5.59 -16.65
CA ALA A 235 24.78 -4.37 -17.17
C ALA A 235 24.23 -3.49 -16.04
N LEU A 236 23.65 -4.11 -15.00
CA LEU A 236 23.16 -3.38 -13.83
C LEU A 236 24.30 -2.79 -12.99
N ALA A 237 25.41 -3.50 -12.84
CA ALA A 237 26.61 -3.00 -12.17
C ALA A 237 27.24 -1.82 -12.94
N ASP A 238 27.22 -1.85 -14.27
CA ASP A 238 27.68 -0.75 -15.13
C ASP A 238 26.78 0.50 -14.92
N VAL A 239 25.46 0.35 -14.84
CA VAL A 239 24.52 1.43 -14.49
C VAL A 239 24.83 2.02 -13.11
N ALA A 240 25.17 1.18 -12.14
CA ALA A 240 25.56 1.60 -10.79
C ALA A 240 26.98 2.22 -10.72
N VAL A 241 27.77 2.12 -11.78
CA VAL A 241 29.20 2.48 -11.79
C VAL A 241 29.96 1.72 -10.67
N MET A 242 29.75 0.41 -10.61
CA MET A 242 30.31 -0.48 -9.59
C MET A 242 30.90 -1.76 -10.23
N SER A 243 31.81 -2.42 -9.50
CA SER A 243 32.19 -3.79 -9.86
C SER A 243 31.00 -4.73 -9.63
N ARG A 244 30.95 -5.85 -10.38
CA ARG A 244 29.86 -6.83 -10.30
C ARG A 244 29.62 -7.36 -8.87
N SER A 245 30.71 -7.67 -8.14
CA SER A 245 30.63 -8.17 -6.77
C SER A 245 30.11 -7.08 -5.81
N ALA A 246 30.75 -5.90 -5.82
CA ALA A 246 30.33 -4.79 -4.98
C ALA A 246 28.88 -4.37 -5.23
N PHE A 247 28.44 -4.38 -6.51
CA PHE A 247 27.04 -4.11 -6.86
C PHE A 247 26.10 -5.18 -6.28
N SER A 248 26.40 -6.47 -6.48
CA SER A 248 25.53 -7.55 -6.00
C SER A 248 25.36 -7.55 -4.49
N ASP A 249 26.45 -7.36 -3.76
CA ASP A 249 26.44 -7.31 -2.29
C ASP A 249 25.67 -6.07 -1.80
N ARG A 250 25.96 -4.90 -2.39
CA ARG A 250 25.28 -3.66 -2.03
C ARG A 250 23.79 -3.69 -2.38
N PHE A 251 23.44 -4.15 -3.57
CA PHE A 251 22.02 -4.30 -3.97
C PHE A 251 21.30 -5.25 -3.02
N ARG A 252 21.88 -6.43 -2.73
CA ARG A 252 21.29 -7.39 -1.81
C ARG A 252 21.16 -6.82 -0.39
N GLY A 253 22.18 -6.11 0.10
CA GLY A 253 22.15 -5.47 1.41
C GLY A 253 21.07 -4.40 1.53
N LEU A 254 20.86 -3.63 0.46
CA LEU A 254 19.93 -2.50 0.45
C LEU A 254 18.49 -2.89 0.00
N VAL A 255 18.35 -3.80 -0.97
CA VAL A 255 17.05 -4.24 -1.51
C VAL A 255 16.55 -5.53 -0.85
N GLY A 256 17.45 -6.24 -0.16
CA GLY A 256 17.16 -7.46 0.58
C GLY A 256 17.16 -8.74 -0.25
N GLN A 257 17.27 -8.63 -1.56
CA GLN A 257 17.30 -9.78 -2.47
C GLN A 257 18.26 -9.54 -3.64
N PRO A 258 18.73 -10.60 -4.32
CA PRO A 258 19.59 -10.47 -5.49
C PRO A 258 18.92 -9.71 -6.64
N PRO A 259 19.69 -8.93 -7.46
CA PRO A 259 19.14 -8.11 -8.54
C PRO A 259 18.26 -8.86 -9.54
N MET A 260 18.70 -10.05 -9.97
CA MET A 260 17.95 -10.84 -10.97
C MET A 260 16.68 -11.47 -10.39
N ARG A 261 16.65 -11.75 -9.09
CA ARG A 261 15.43 -12.16 -8.40
C ARG A 261 14.43 -11.00 -8.34
N TYR A 262 14.91 -9.82 -7.98
CA TYR A 262 14.08 -8.60 -8.02
C TYR A 262 13.46 -8.37 -9.40
N LEU A 263 14.26 -8.44 -10.47
CA LEU A 263 13.76 -8.31 -11.83
C LEU A 263 12.72 -9.37 -12.19
N THR A 264 12.92 -10.61 -11.75
CA THR A 264 11.95 -11.70 -11.98
C THR A 264 10.61 -11.39 -11.31
N GLU A 265 10.62 -10.97 -10.04
CA GLU A 265 9.42 -10.58 -9.30
C GLU A 265 8.71 -9.40 -9.99
N LEU A 266 9.46 -8.37 -10.40
CA LEU A 266 8.94 -7.20 -11.12
C LEU A 266 8.24 -7.61 -12.44
N ARG A 267 8.86 -8.49 -13.23
CA ARG A 267 8.30 -9.03 -14.48
C ARG A 267 7.01 -9.80 -14.24
N LEU A 268 7.00 -10.67 -13.24
CA LEU A 268 5.83 -11.48 -12.89
C LEU A 268 4.67 -10.63 -12.37
N SER A 269 4.94 -9.62 -11.55
CA SER A 269 3.94 -8.65 -11.10
C SER A 269 3.31 -7.91 -12.28
N ARG A 270 4.14 -7.46 -13.23
CA ARG A 270 3.65 -6.80 -14.46
C ARG A 270 2.83 -7.75 -15.33
N ALA A 271 3.25 -9.04 -15.43
CA ALA A 271 2.49 -10.06 -16.14
C ALA A 271 1.11 -10.30 -15.51
N ALA A 272 1.05 -10.43 -14.18
CA ALA A 272 -0.21 -10.59 -13.45
C ALA A 272 -1.18 -9.44 -13.72
N ARG A 273 -0.67 -8.19 -13.73
CA ARG A 273 -1.47 -7.02 -14.09
C ARG A 273 -2.01 -7.12 -15.52
N LEU A 274 -1.14 -7.37 -16.51
CA LEU A 274 -1.55 -7.45 -17.91
C LEU A 274 -2.58 -8.57 -18.16
N LEU A 275 -2.45 -9.69 -17.45
CA LEU A 275 -3.42 -10.79 -17.52
C LEU A 275 -4.82 -10.39 -17.00
N ARG A 276 -4.90 -9.43 -16.08
CA ARG A 276 -6.18 -8.93 -15.52
C ARG A 276 -6.78 -7.78 -16.32
N THR A 277 -5.93 -6.94 -16.93
CA THR A 277 -6.36 -5.66 -17.51
C THR A 277 -6.33 -5.63 -19.04
N SER A 278 -5.96 -6.72 -19.69
CA SER A 278 -5.90 -6.78 -21.15
C SER A 278 -6.26 -8.16 -21.69
N ASP A 279 -6.72 -8.18 -22.96
CA ASP A 279 -7.02 -9.39 -23.71
C ASP A 279 -5.78 -9.99 -24.42
N ALA A 280 -4.58 -9.46 -24.14
CA ALA A 280 -3.34 -9.95 -24.73
C ALA A 280 -3.14 -11.44 -24.45
N THR A 281 -2.68 -12.23 -25.42
CA THR A 281 -2.40 -13.65 -25.19
C THR A 281 -1.34 -13.85 -24.11
N VAL A 282 -1.29 -15.04 -23.50
CA VAL A 282 -0.24 -15.35 -22.50
C VAL A 282 1.15 -15.23 -23.12
N ALA A 283 1.29 -15.60 -24.41
CA ALA A 283 2.52 -15.45 -25.17
C ALA A 283 2.91 -13.98 -25.37
N ASP A 284 1.94 -13.10 -25.66
CA ASP A 284 2.20 -11.67 -25.81
C ASP A 284 2.58 -11.02 -24.48
N VAL A 285 1.90 -11.41 -23.40
CA VAL A 285 2.26 -10.98 -22.05
C VAL A 285 3.68 -11.42 -21.71
N ALA A 286 4.04 -12.69 -21.94
CA ALA A 286 5.39 -13.18 -21.69
C ALA A 286 6.46 -12.34 -22.40
N ARG A 287 6.23 -12.06 -23.66
CA ARG A 287 7.12 -11.24 -24.50
C ARG A 287 7.22 -9.81 -23.99
N SER A 288 6.09 -9.20 -23.65
CA SER A 288 6.02 -7.80 -23.20
C SER A 288 6.70 -7.56 -21.86
N VAL A 289 6.82 -8.60 -21.02
CA VAL A 289 7.52 -8.50 -19.72
C VAL A 289 8.95 -9.04 -19.77
N GLY A 290 9.43 -9.47 -20.94
CA GLY A 290 10.83 -9.84 -21.15
C GLY A 290 11.17 -11.32 -20.90
N TYR A 291 10.19 -12.22 -21.04
CA TYR A 291 10.45 -13.65 -21.10
C TYR A 291 10.68 -14.12 -22.54
N GLY A 292 11.67 -14.97 -22.74
CA GLY A 292 11.98 -15.53 -24.06
C GLY A 292 10.96 -16.54 -24.58
N SER A 293 10.12 -17.10 -23.69
CA SER A 293 9.02 -17.99 -24.08
C SER A 293 7.87 -17.95 -23.08
N GLU A 294 6.68 -18.33 -23.55
CA GLU A 294 5.47 -18.46 -22.73
C GLU A 294 5.67 -19.51 -21.63
N GLU A 295 6.32 -20.64 -21.95
CA GLU A 295 6.53 -21.74 -20.99
C GLU A 295 7.45 -21.31 -19.84
N ALA A 296 8.49 -20.50 -20.14
CA ALA A 296 9.40 -19.98 -19.12
C ALA A 296 8.66 -19.05 -18.15
N MET A 297 7.85 -18.14 -18.68
CA MET A 297 7.02 -17.27 -17.86
C MET A 297 5.99 -18.08 -17.06
N SER A 298 5.28 -19.02 -17.70
CA SER A 298 4.22 -19.81 -17.05
C SER A 298 4.76 -20.65 -15.88
N ARG A 299 5.95 -21.23 -16.01
CA ARG A 299 6.61 -21.96 -14.91
C ARG A 299 6.95 -21.02 -13.75
N ALA A 300 7.55 -19.88 -14.04
CA ALA A 300 7.90 -18.88 -13.03
C ALA A 300 6.65 -18.30 -12.36
N PHE A 301 5.62 -18.02 -13.12
CA PHE A 301 4.32 -17.50 -12.67
C PHE A 301 3.62 -18.49 -11.73
N LYS A 302 3.51 -19.77 -12.14
CA LYS A 302 2.92 -20.82 -11.29
C LYS A 302 3.69 -21.00 -9.99
N LYS A 303 5.03 -20.95 -10.05
CA LYS A 303 5.86 -21.00 -8.83
C LYS A 303 5.57 -19.82 -7.88
N ARG A 304 5.29 -18.63 -8.42
CA ARG A 304 5.07 -17.40 -7.63
C ARG A 304 3.64 -17.29 -7.13
N PHE A 305 2.65 -17.59 -7.96
CA PHE A 305 1.22 -17.36 -7.67
C PHE A 305 0.44 -18.65 -7.35
N GLY A 306 1.08 -19.82 -7.42
CA GLY A 306 0.44 -21.10 -7.16
C GLY A 306 -0.38 -21.67 -8.32
N GLU A 307 -0.65 -20.87 -9.36
CA GLU A 307 -1.48 -21.24 -10.49
C GLU A 307 -0.91 -20.78 -11.84
N ALA A 308 -1.40 -21.36 -12.93
CA ALA A 308 -1.00 -20.97 -14.27
C ALA A 308 -1.60 -19.61 -14.68
N PRO A 309 -0.94 -18.84 -15.60
CA PRO A 309 -1.42 -17.55 -16.09
C PRO A 309 -2.85 -17.56 -16.62
N SER A 310 -3.27 -18.60 -17.33
CA SER A 310 -4.61 -18.75 -17.86
C SER A 310 -5.68 -18.89 -16.76
N GLY A 311 -5.40 -19.71 -15.73
CA GLY A 311 -6.27 -19.87 -14.57
C GLY A 311 -6.39 -18.59 -13.77
N PHE A 312 -5.26 -17.89 -13.57
CA PHE A 312 -5.21 -16.58 -12.92
C PHE A 312 -6.11 -15.56 -13.64
N ARG A 313 -6.04 -15.48 -14.97
CA ARG A 313 -6.91 -14.63 -15.79
C ARG A 313 -8.38 -14.96 -15.60
N SER A 314 -8.75 -16.24 -15.76
CA SER A 314 -10.15 -16.67 -15.71
C SER A 314 -10.82 -16.34 -14.38
N ARG A 315 -10.10 -16.43 -13.27
CA ARG A 315 -10.60 -16.10 -11.93
C ARG A 315 -10.91 -14.62 -11.79
N HIS A 316 -10.10 -13.74 -12.35
CA HIS A 316 -10.26 -12.30 -12.21
C HIS A 316 -11.15 -11.66 -13.29
N LEU A 317 -11.53 -12.39 -14.34
CA LEU A 317 -12.54 -11.97 -15.30
C LEU A 317 -13.99 -12.24 -14.82
N ILE A 318 -14.16 -13.04 -13.75
CA ILE A 318 -15.47 -13.39 -13.17
C ILE A 318 -15.91 -12.37 -12.10
N ASP A 319 -14.96 -11.59 -11.57
CA ASP A 319 -15.18 -10.62 -10.49
C ASP A 319 -15.30 -9.16 -10.98
N GLY A 320 -15.44 -8.92 -12.30
CA GLY A 320 -15.50 -7.60 -12.93
C GLY A 320 -16.86 -7.27 -13.56
#